data_ba4a4d853198b61830393f7e931c204b
#
_entry.id   ba4a4d853198b61830393f7e931c204b
#
_cell.length_a   1.000
_cell.length_b   1.000
_cell.length_c   1.000
_cell.angle_alpha   90.00
_cell.angle_beta   90.00
_cell.angle_gamma   90.00
#
_symmetry.space_group_name_H-M   'P 1'
#
loop_
_entity.id
_entity.type
_entity.pdbx_description
1 polymer ?
#
loop_
_entity_poly.entity_id
_entity_poly.type
_entity_poly.pdbx_seq_one_letter_code
_entity_poly.pdbx_strand_id
1 'polypeptide(L)'
;MTKSSHLSRETFSPQNQKRIEDILLRARDFKTEADTALEPYQSHAPLTSTIGEKLENLFLRFHSVATQLTRRQHSKLPFSIEDEYDVQDLLHSLLRIDFRDVRAEEYCPSYAGTSPRIDFFLREHGIAIETKMARSGHGNLRISNELIIDKEYYQKKPGVKLLYCMVYDPQEIIVNPDGFEDDLSEDDPNFEVKVFVIPKR
;
A
#
# COMPACT_ATOMS: atom_id res chain seq x y z
N MET A 1 -6.31 39.22 56.37
CA MET A 1 -7.74 38.84 56.46
C MET A 1 -8.07 38.06 55.19
N THR A 2 -7.90 36.76 55.25
CA THR A 2 -8.20 35.85 54.14
C THR A 2 -9.52 35.17 54.40
N LYS A 3 -10.54 35.48 53.57
CA LYS A 3 -11.82 34.79 53.60
C LYS A 3 -11.73 33.45 52.91
N SER A 4 -11.75 32.39 53.69
CA SER A 4 -11.96 31.03 53.23
C SER A 4 -13.43 30.85 52.87
N SER A 5 -13.73 30.61 51.58
CA SER A 5 -15.08 30.26 51.13
C SER A 5 -15.26 28.74 51.29
N HIS A 6 -16.01 28.34 52.31
CA HIS A 6 -16.54 27.00 52.47
C HIS A 6 -17.58 26.73 51.34
N LEU A 7 -17.25 25.92 50.38
CA LEU A 7 -18.23 25.28 49.51
C LEU A 7 -18.97 24.20 50.34
N SER A 8 -20.21 24.50 50.68
CA SER A 8 -21.14 23.54 51.31
C SER A 8 -21.32 22.37 50.32
N ARG A 9 -20.99 21.16 50.76
CA ARG A 9 -21.39 19.93 50.05
C ARG A 9 -22.91 19.83 50.19
N GLU A 10 -23.65 20.15 49.14
CA GLU A 10 -25.07 19.82 49.07
C GLU A 10 -25.19 18.28 49.06
N THR A 11 -25.66 17.74 50.19
CA THR A 11 -26.04 16.33 50.31
C THR A 11 -27.40 16.16 49.66
N PHE A 12 -27.43 15.47 48.52
CA PHE A 12 -28.69 15.12 47.87
C PHE A 12 -29.58 14.31 48.79
N SER A 13 -30.90 14.57 48.73
CA SER A 13 -31.86 13.79 49.51
C SER A 13 -31.73 12.29 49.16
N PRO A 14 -32.02 11.37 50.12
CA PRO A 14 -31.95 9.93 49.87
C PRO A 14 -32.73 9.48 48.62
N GLN A 15 -33.82 10.16 48.34
CA GLN A 15 -34.67 9.91 47.17
C GLN A 15 -33.99 10.31 45.84
N ASN A 16 -33.23 11.40 45.86
CA ASN A 16 -32.46 11.85 44.71
C ASN A 16 -31.23 10.97 44.49
N GLN A 17 -30.57 10.49 45.55
CA GLN A 17 -29.46 9.53 45.43
C GLN A 17 -29.90 8.23 44.79
N LYS A 18 -31.02 7.65 45.23
CA LYS A 18 -31.56 6.43 44.63
C LYS A 18 -31.92 6.62 43.15
N ARG A 19 -32.46 7.80 42.79
CA ARG A 19 -32.81 8.12 41.41
C ARG A 19 -31.57 8.26 40.52
N ILE A 20 -30.47 8.81 41.04
CA ILE A 20 -29.18 8.91 40.35
C ILE A 20 -28.59 7.51 40.17
N GLU A 21 -28.62 6.65 41.17
CA GLU A 21 -28.15 5.26 41.10
C GLU A 21 -28.91 4.46 40.04
N ASP A 22 -30.24 4.58 39.99
CA ASP A 22 -31.07 3.93 38.95
C ASP A 22 -30.74 4.42 37.55
N ILE A 23 -30.46 5.70 37.36
CA ILE A 23 -30.07 6.27 36.08
C ILE A 23 -28.68 5.74 35.66
N LEU A 24 -27.74 5.70 36.58
CA LEU A 24 -26.38 5.19 36.31
C LEU A 24 -26.39 3.70 36.00
N LEU A 25 -27.23 2.92 36.68
CA LEU A 25 -27.40 1.50 36.38
C LEU A 25 -27.91 1.29 34.95
N ARG A 26 -29.00 1.96 34.60
CA ARG A 26 -29.57 1.89 33.23
C ARG A 26 -28.56 2.36 32.15
N ALA A 27 -27.77 3.39 32.43
CA ALA A 27 -26.76 3.86 31.54
C ALA A 27 -25.63 2.82 31.33
N ARG A 28 -25.26 2.06 32.38
CA ARG A 28 -24.32 0.93 32.27
C ARG A 28 -24.88 -0.22 31.45
N ASP A 29 -26.15 -0.59 31.73
CA ASP A 29 -26.81 -1.68 30.99
C ASP A 29 -26.90 -1.33 29.52
N PHE A 30 -27.31 -0.09 29.18
CA PHE A 30 -27.37 0.41 27.81
C PHE A 30 -25.99 0.42 27.13
N LYS A 31 -24.95 0.83 27.85
CA LYS A 31 -23.57 0.80 27.36
C LYS A 31 -23.14 -0.64 27.04
N THR A 32 -23.40 -1.59 27.94
CA THR A 32 -23.07 -3.00 27.74
C THR A 32 -23.81 -3.59 26.55
N GLU A 33 -25.10 -3.27 26.40
CA GLU A 33 -25.91 -3.71 25.27
C GLU A 33 -25.43 -3.10 23.95
N ALA A 34 -25.05 -1.81 23.96
CA ALA A 34 -24.45 -1.14 22.80
C ALA A 34 -23.07 -1.70 22.44
N ASP A 35 -22.21 -1.95 23.43
CA ASP A 35 -20.89 -2.54 23.22
C ASP A 35 -21.02 -3.96 22.64
N THR A 36 -21.97 -4.77 23.14
CA THR A 36 -22.26 -6.12 22.60
C THR A 36 -22.85 -6.06 21.19
N ALA A 37 -23.72 -5.10 20.91
CA ALA A 37 -24.29 -4.90 19.58
C ALA A 37 -23.26 -4.40 18.56
N LEU A 38 -22.20 -3.71 19.01
CA LEU A 38 -21.10 -3.19 18.19
C LEU A 38 -19.97 -4.22 18.00
N GLU A 39 -19.89 -5.30 18.81
CA GLU A 39 -18.87 -6.34 18.65
C GLU A 39 -18.80 -6.92 17.23
N PRO A 40 -19.92 -7.24 16.52
CA PRO A 40 -19.86 -7.67 15.13
C PRO A 40 -19.32 -6.60 14.18
N TYR A 41 -19.49 -5.31 14.50
CA TYR A 41 -18.96 -4.19 13.73
C TYR A 41 -17.52 -3.84 14.09
N GLN A 42 -17.10 -4.13 15.32
CA GLN A 42 -15.72 -3.92 15.78
C GLN A 42 -14.79 -5.05 15.33
N SER A 43 -15.32 -6.24 15.03
CA SER A 43 -14.56 -7.30 14.35
C SER A 43 -14.25 -6.98 12.89
N HIS A 44 -14.90 -5.95 12.34
CA HIS A 44 -14.50 -5.22 11.16
C HIS A 44 -13.84 -3.90 11.64
N ALA A 45 -12.79 -4.00 12.47
CA ALA A 45 -11.84 -2.90 12.59
C ALA A 45 -11.56 -2.40 11.17
N PRO A 46 -11.59 -1.09 10.88
CA PRO A 46 -11.18 -0.63 9.57
C PRO A 46 -9.84 -1.30 9.33
N LEU A 47 -9.78 -2.16 8.30
CA LEU A 47 -8.55 -2.76 7.85
C LEU A 47 -7.66 -1.58 7.45
N THR A 48 -6.94 -1.04 8.42
CA THR A 48 -5.80 -0.18 8.16
C THR A 48 -4.76 -1.13 7.59
N SER A 49 -4.98 -1.49 6.31
CA SER A 49 -4.03 -2.27 5.56
C SER A 49 -2.69 -1.54 5.64
N THR A 50 -1.66 -2.27 5.98
CA THR A 50 -0.30 -1.73 5.95
C THR A 50 0.00 -1.20 4.55
N ILE A 51 0.98 -0.33 4.43
CA ILE A 51 1.41 0.20 3.14
C ILE A 51 1.82 -0.94 2.20
N GLY A 52 2.50 -1.97 2.74
CA GLY A 52 2.85 -3.17 1.99
C GLY A 52 1.62 -3.89 1.44
N GLU A 53 0.63 -4.19 2.29
CA GLU A 53 -0.61 -4.84 1.86
C GLU A 53 -1.37 -4.04 0.79
N LYS A 54 -1.34 -2.70 0.86
CA LYS A 54 -1.94 -1.84 -0.18
C LYS A 54 -1.23 -1.99 -1.51
N LEU A 55 0.11 -1.95 -1.53
CA LEU A 55 0.90 -2.10 -2.74
C LEU A 55 0.73 -3.49 -3.36
N GLU A 56 0.83 -4.53 -2.54
CA GLU A 56 0.66 -5.92 -2.97
C GLU A 56 -0.74 -6.14 -3.56
N ASN A 57 -1.78 -5.67 -2.89
CA ASN A 57 -3.15 -5.76 -3.40
C ASN A 57 -3.34 -4.98 -4.72
N LEU A 58 -2.70 -3.82 -4.86
CA LEU A 58 -2.72 -3.04 -6.08
C LEU A 58 -2.05 -3.80 -7.24
N PHE A 59 -0.87 -4.39 -7.02
CA PHE A 59 -0.17 -5.19 -8.01
C PHE A 59 -0.98 -6.42 -8.42
N LEU A 60 -1.50 -7.19 -7.46
CA LEU A 60 -2.31 -8.37 -7.73
C LEU A 60 -3.56 -8.06 -8.55
N ARG A 61 -4.12 -6.87 -8.42
CA ARG A 61 -5.31 -6.42 -9.16
C ARG A 61 -4.99 -5.69 -10.45
N PHE A 62 -3.73 -5.33 -10.70
CA PHE A 62 -3.31 -4.54 -11.86
C PHE A 62 -3.82 -5.10 -13.18
N HIS A 63 -3.61 -6.40 -13.43
CA HIS A 63 -4.04 -7.05 -14.67
C HIS A 63 -5.57 -7.01 -14.86
N SER A 64 -6.33 -7.16 -13.78
CA SER A 64 -7.79 -7.07 -13.82
C SER A 64 -8.27 -5.66 -14.24
N VAL A 65 -7.61 -4.61 -13.73
CA VAL A 65 -7.89 -3.22 -14.12
C VAL A 65 -7.51 -2.97 -15.58
N ALA A 66 -6.32 -3.41 -16.00
CA ALA A 66 -5.87 -3.31 -17.39
C ALA A 66 -6.86 -3.97 -18.34
N THR A 67 -7.28 -5.21 -18.03
CA THR A 67 -8.28 -5.95 -18.81
C THR A 67 -9.62 -5.20 -18.87
N GLN A 68 -10.08 -4.60 -17.79
CA GLN A 68 -11.32 -3.81 -17.78
C GLN A 68 -11.21 -2.58 -18.69
N LEU A 69 -10.05 -1.94 -18.74
CA LEU A 69 -9.83 -0.76 -19.59
C LEU A 69 -9.77 -1.11 -21.10
N THR A 70 -9.44 -2.34 -21.47
CA THR A 70 -9.55 -2.79 -22.88
C THR A 70 -11.00 -2.95 -23.32
N ARG A 71 -11.93 -3.20 -22.36
CA ARG A 71 -13.35 -3.45 -22.62
C ARG A 71 -14.21 -2.19 -22.42
N ARG A 72 -13.76 -1.05 -22.99
CA ARG A 72 -14.47 0.23 -22.82
C ARG A 72 -15.82 0.22 -23.54
N GLN A 73 -16.83 0.76 -22.89
CA GLN A 73 -18.17 0.90 -23.46
C GLN A 73 -18.27 2.07 -24.45
N HIS A 74 -19.36 2.08 -25.24
CA HIS A 74 -19.73 3.18 -26.15
C HIS A 74 -18.68 3.46 -27.26
N SER A 75 -18.11 2.42 -27.85
CA SER A 75 -17.15 2.53 -28.97
C SER A 75 -15.96 3.46 -28.72
N LYS A 76 -15.59 3.66 -27.47
CA LYS A 76 -14.37 4.38 -27.13
C LYS A 76 -13.16 3.52 -27.39
N LEU A 77 -12.06 4.15 -27.80
CA LEU A 77 -10.79 3.46 -28.00
C LEU A 77 -10.38 2.72 -26.72
N PRO A 78 -10.05 1.43 -26.82
CA PRO A 78 -9.54 0.68 -25.68
C PRO A 78 -8.23 1.29 -25.18
N PHE A 79 -7.96 1.20 -23.88
CA PHE A 79 -6.61 1.38 -23.37
C PHE A 79 -5.93 0.01 -23.47
N SER A 80 -4.89 -0.10 -24.26
CA SER A 80 -4.05 -1.31 -24.37
C SER A 80 -2.68 -1.02 -23.77
N ILE A 81 -2.10 -2.02 -23.12
CA ILE A 81 -0.73 -1.96 -22.65
C ILE A 81 0.14 -2.59 -23.73
N GLU A 82 0.93 -1.78 -24.39
CA GLU A 82 1.80 -2.18 -25.50
C GLU A 82 3.27 -2.23 -25.08
N ASP A 83 3.65 -1.38 -24.12
CA ASP A 83 5.00 -1.31 -23.60
C ASP A 83 5.05 -0.99 -22.10
N GLU A 84 6.25 -0.82 -21.57
CA GLU A 84 6.52 -0.55 -20.16
C GLU A 84 6.01 0.83 -19.74
N TYR A 85 5.95 1.81 -20.63
CA TYR A 85 5.41 3.14 -20.30
C TYR A 85 3.90 3.09 -20.05
N ASP A 86 3.16 2.28 -20.81
CA ASP A 86 1.73 2.07 -20.55
C ASP A 86 1.50 1.41 -19.18
N VAL A 87 2.39 0.48 -18.77
CA VAL A 87 2.39 -0.12 -17.43
C VAL A 87 2.60 0.96 -16.39
N GLN A 88 3.58 1.83 -16.59
CA GLN A 88 3.90 2.94 -15.67
C GLN A 88 2.75 3.92 -15.56
N ASP A 89 2.15 4.34 -16.66
CA ASP A 89 1.03 5.29 -16.67
C ASP A 89 -0.19 4.77 -15.89
N LEU A 90 -0.55 3.50 -16.11
CA LEU A 90 -1.64 2.89 -15.37
C LEU A 90 -1.29 2.74 -13.89
N LEU A 91 -0.09 2.24 -13.58
CA LEU A 91 0.35 2.06 -12.19
C LEU A 91 0.41 3.39 -11.45
N HIS A 92 0.94 4.45 -12.07
CA HIS A 92 0.97 5.79 -11.49
C HIS A 92 -0.43 6.27 -11.11
N SER A 93 -1.40 6.05 -12.00
CA SER A 93 -2.78 6.43 -11.75
C SER A 93 -3.39 5.69 -10.55
N LEU A 94 -3.09 4.39 -10.42
CA LEU A 94 -3.55 3.55 -9.33
C LEU A 94 -2.87 3.90 -8.01
N LEU A 95 -1.56 4.16 -8.01
CA LEU A 95 -0.82 4.57 -6.81
C LEU A 95 -1.41 5.85 -6.19
N ARG A 96 -1.90 6.79 -6.99
CA ARG A 96 -2.51 8.04 -6.52
C ARG A 96 -3.83 7.86 -5.78
N ILE A 97 -4.42 6.68 -5.79
CA ILE A 97 -5.62 6.38 -5.00
C ILE A 97 -5.27 6.34 -3.50
N ASP A 98 -4.13 5.72 -3.17
CA ASP A 98 -3.72 5.49 -1.78
C ASP A 98 -2.58 6.41 -1.31
N PHE A 99 -1.78 6.96 -2.24
CA PHE A 99 -0.57 7.73 -1.93
C PHE A 99 -0.64 9.15 -2.46
N ARG A 100 -0.38 10.14 -1.59
CA ARG A 100 -0.43 11.57 -1.97
C ARG A 100 0.83 12.04 -2.70
N ASP A 101 2.02 11.61 -2.22
CA ASP A 101 3.32 11.97 -2.81
C ASP A 101 3.92 10.76 -3.55
N VAL A 102 3.55 10.63 -4.82
CA VAL A 102 4.11 9.65 -5.75
C VAL A 102 5.02 10.39 -6.71
N ARG A 103 6.32 10.18 -6.62
CA ARG A 103 7.31 10.82 -7.47
C ARG A 103 7.71 9.89 -8.59
N ALA A 104 7.31 10.25 -9.81
CA ALA A 104 7.74 9.54 -11.01
C ALA A 104 9.14 9.99 -11.42
N GLU A 105 9.92 9.08 -11.99
CA GLU A 105 11.26 9.31 -12.57
C GLU A 105 12.25 10.01 -11.63
N GLU A 106 12.23 9.66 -10.35
CA GLU A 106 13.11 10.27 -9.36
C GLU A 106 14.57 9.82 -9.56
N TYR A 107 15.48 10.78 -9.69
CA TYR A 107 16.89 10.49 -9.94
C TYR A 107 17.58 9.81 -8.75
N CYS A 108 18.38 8.79 -9.06
CA CYS A 108 19.37 8.23 -8.14
C CYS A 108 20.70 9.03 -8.21
N PRO A 109 21.54 8.94 -7.17
CA PRO A 109 22.90 9.49 -7.25
C PRO A 109 23.66 8.97 -8.46
N SER A 110 24.37 9.84 -9.15
CA SER A 110 25.19 9.45 -10.30
C SER A 110 26.31 8.48 -9.87
N TYR A 111 26.43 7.37 -10.60
CA TYR A 111 27.49 6.40 -10.42
C TYR A 111 28.08 6.00 -11.76
N ALA A 112 29.40 6.05 -11.87
CA ALA A 112 30.13 5.73 -13.11
C ALA A 112 29.58 6.44 -14.36
N GLY A 113 29.11 7.68 -14.21
CA GLY A 113 28.60 8.50 -15.32
C GLY A 113 27.15 8.22 -15.75
N THR A 114 26.46 7.31 -15.06
CA THR A 114 25.03 7.06 -15.22
C THR A 114 24.25 7.62 -14.04
N SER A 115 23.03 8.10 -14.31
CA SER A 115 22.09 8.56 -13.28
C SER A 115 20.75 7.85 -13.53
N PRO A 116 20.60 6.63 -13.02
CA PRO A 116 19.37 5.88 -13.20
C PRO A 116 18.22 6.59 -12.49
N ARG A 117 17.01 6.32 -12.95
CA ARG A 117 15.78 6.85 -12.38
C ARG A 117 14.97 5.71 -11.81
N ILE A 118 14.36 5.95 -10.68
CA ILE A 118 13.34 5.08 -10.09
C ILE A 118 12.03 5.41 -10.79
N ASP A 119 11.29 4.42 -11.25
CA ASP A 119 9.99 4.66 -11.88
C ASP A 119 9.05 5.41 -10.95
N PHE A 120 8.91 4.94 -9.69
CA PHE A 120 8.13 5.65 -8.68
C PHE A 120 8.82 5.60 -7.31
N PHE A 121 8.83 6.74 -6.62
CA PHE A 121 9.33 6.85 -5.27
C PHE A 121 8.27 7.38 -4.32
N LEU A 122 7.86 6.54 -3.37
CA LEU A 122 6.99 6.90 -2.26
C LEU A 122 7.86 7.42 -1.11
N ARG A 123 8.25 8.69 -1.21
CA ARG A 123 9.26 9.29 -0.34
C ARG A 123 8.92 9.20 1.13
N GLU A 124 7.66 9.45 1.50
CA GLU A 124 7.20 9.42 2.89
C GLU A 124 7.40 8.04 3.54
N HIS A 125 7.49 6.99 2.72
CA HIS A 125 7.58 5.60 3.16
C HIS A 125 8.94 4.97 2.91
N GLY A 126 9.82 5.66 2.17
CA GLY A 126 11.11 5.11 1.77
C GLY A 126 11.01 3.93 0.81
N ILE A 127 9.97 3.88 0.00
CA ILE A 127 9.68 2.78 -0.93
C ILE A 127 9.95 3.22 -2.36
N ALA A 128 10.85 2.51 -3.04
CA ALA A 128 11.01 2.57 -4.48
C ALA A 128 10.14 1.52 -5.17
N ILE A 129 9.61 1.84 -6.33
CA ILE A 129 8.86 0.90 -7.16
C ILE A 129 9.48 0.93 -8.55
N GLU A 130 9.81 -0.26 -9.07
CA GLU A 130 10.30 -0.48 -10.42
C GLU A 130 9.31 -1.33 -11.19
N THR A 131 9.12 -1.05 -12.46
CA THR A 131 8.24 -1.80 -13.35
C THR A 131 9.02 -2.37 -14.51
N LYS A 132 8.70 -3.59 -14.92
CA LYS A 132 9.19 -4.20 -16.13
C LYS A 132 8.03 -4.86 -16.88
N MET A 133 8.13 -4.92 -18.20
CA MET A 133 7.17 -5.64 -19.01
C MET A 133 7.84 -6.79 -19.75
N ALA A 134 7.38 -8.02 -19.46
CA ALA A 134 7.80 -9.20 -20.20
C ALA A 134 7.16 -9.23 -21.60
N ARG A 135 7.96 -9.44 -22.62
CA ARG A 135 7.52 -9.53 -24.02
C ARG A 135 8.49 -10.37 -24.83
N SER A 136 8.08 -10.80 -26.01
CA SER A 136 8.94 -11.56 -26.92
C SER A 136 10.30 -10.86 -27.13
N GLY A 137 11.39 -11.58 -26.89
CA GLY A 137 12.75 -11.03 -26.91
C GLY A 137 13.19 -10.26 -25.66
N HIS A 138 12.30 -10.10 -24.67
CA HIS A 138 12.55 -9.47 -23.39
C HIS A 138 12.00 -10.34 -22.25
N GLY A 139 12.58 -11.53 -22.11
CA GLY A 139 12.16 -12.54 -21.12
C GLY A 139 13.05 -12.58 -19.88
N ASN A 140 12.97 -13.68 -19.12
CA ASN A 140 13.58 -13.87 -17.81
C ASN A 140 14.99 -13.29 -17.65
N LEU A 141 15.93 -13.74 -18.48
CA LEU A 141 17.34 -13.38 -18.33
C LEU A 141 17.59 -11.87 -18.47
N ARG A 142 16.87 -11.22 -19.36
CA ARG A 142 17.03 -9.78 -19.58
C ARG A 142 16.41 -8.99 -18.43
N ILE A 143 15.19 -9.34 -18.04
CA ILE A 143 14.50 -8.67 -16.92
C ILE A 143 15.27 -8.86 -15.64
N SER A 144 15.74 -10.07 -15.31
CA SER A 144 16.52 -10.33 -14.11
C SER A 144 17.81 -9.51 -14.06
N ASN A 145 18.54 -9.41 -15.18
CA ASN A 145 19.75 -8.59 -15.24
C ASN A 145 19.46 -7.09 -15.02
N GLU A 146 18.39 -6.58 -15.62
CA GLU A 146 17.97 -5.18 -15.43
C GLU A 146 17.59 -4.93 -13.95
N LEU A 147 16.78 -5.80 -13.35
CA LEU A 147 16.38 -5.66 -11.93
C LEU A 147 17.58 -5.76 -10.97
N ILE A 148 18.57 -6.63 -11.24
CA ILE A 148 19.79 -6.71 -10.43
C ILE A 148 20.57 -5.39 -10.50
N ILE A 149 20.65 -4.78 -11.68
CA ILE A 149 21.32 -3.49 -11.87
C ILE A 149 20.56 -2.38 -11.16
N ASP A 150 19.23 -2.32 -11.32
CA ASP A 150 18.38 -1.32 -10.70
C ASP A 150 18.46 -1.39 -9.17
N LYS A 151 18.43 -2.61 -8.60
CA LYS A 151 18.62 -2.87 -7.16
C LYS A 151 19.94 -2.25 -6.65
N GLU A 152 21.05 -2.48 -7.36
CA GLU A 152 22.36 -1.94 -6.98
C GLU A 152 22.39 -0.40 -6.94
N TYR A 153 21.64 0.25 -7.81
CA TYR A 153 21.53 1.71 -7.82
C TYR A 153 20.61 2.22 -6.72
N TYR A 154 19.45 1.59 -6.53
CA TYR A 154 18.43 2.07 -5.61
C TYR A 154 18.84 1.90 -4.14
N GLN A 155 19.61 0.83 -3.84
CA GLN A 155 20.20 0.64 -2.52
C GLN A 155 21.11 1.82 -2.11
N LYS A 156 21.72 2.51 -3.07
CA LYS A 156 22.60 3.67 -2.82
C LYS A 156 21.85 4.99 -2.69
N LYS A 157 20.54 5.02 -2.99
CA LYS A 157 19.74 6.23 -2.88
C LYS A 157 19.36 6.48 -1.43
N PRO A 158 19.73 7.65 -0.84
CA PRO A 158 19.34 7.97 0.51
C PRO A 158 17.82 7.98 0.68
N GLY A 159 17.35 7.31 1.73
CA GLY A 159 15.94 7.26 2.07
C GLY A 159 15.15 6.12 1.42
N VAL A 160 15.73 5.34 0.52
CA VAL A 160 15.14 4.08 0.03
C VAL A 160 15.53 2.95 0.99
N LYS A 161 14.54 2.20 1.44
CA LYS A 161 14.68 1.06 2.36
C LYS A 161 14.05 -0.22 1.81
N LEU A 162 13.13 -0.06 0.87
CA LEU A 162 12.36 -1.15 0.32
C LEU A 162 12.16 -0.89 -1.17
N LEU A 163 12.42 -1.90 -1.98
CA LEU A 163 12.19 -1.91 -3.43
C LEU A 163 11.09 -2.91 -3.76
N TYR A 164 10.04 -2.44 -4.38
CA TYR A 164 9.03 -3.27 -5.03
C TYR A 164 9.30 -3.33 -6.53
N CYS A 165 9.45 -4.53 -7.08
CA CYS A 165 9.57 -4.75 -8.51
C CYS A 165 8.28 -5.40 -9.04
N MET A 166 7.57 -4.73 -9.94
CA MET A 166 6.39 -5.28 -10.60
C MET A 166 6.73 -5.67 -12.04
N VAL A 167 6.76 -6.97 -12.33
CA VAL A 167 6.98 -7.51 -13.67
C VAL A 167 5.63 -7.87 -14.28
N TYR A 168 5.20 -7.09 -15.27
CA TYR A 168 3.94 -7.37 -15.96
C TYR A 168 4.18 -8.37 -17.11
N ASP A 169 3.61 -9.56 -16.97
CA ASP A 169 3.77 -10.68 -17.90
C ASP A 169 2.41 -11.23 -18.39
N PRO A 170 1.65 -10.42 -19.16
CA PRO A 170 0.34 -10.84 -19.64
C PRO A 170 0.38 -11.97 -20.67
N GLN A 171 1.55 -12.27 -21.25
CA GLN A 171 1.76 -13.29 -22.27
C GLN A 171 2.41 -14.56 -21.72
N GLU A 172 2.63 -14.65 -20.42
CA GLU A 172 3.22 -15.82 -19.76
C GLU A 172 4.61 -16.20 -20.29
N ILE A 173 5.44 -15.21 -20.56
CA ILE A 173 6.81 -15.37 -21.03
C ILE A 173 7.73 -15.97 -19.97
N ILE A 174 7.47 -15.60 -18.68
CA ILE A 174 8.21 -16.13 -17.54
C ILE A 174 7.67 -17.50 -17.18
N VAL A 175 8.46 -18.54 -17.43
CA VAL A 175 8.02 -19.95 -17.31
C VAL A 175 7.76 -20.37 -15.85
N ASN A 176 8.59 -19.88 -14.93
CA ASN A 176 8.47 -20.16 -13.50
C ASN A 176 8.42 -18.83 -12.73
N PRO A 177 7.22 -18.19 -12.62
CA PRO A 177 7.10 -16.91 -11.93
C PRO A 177 7.48 -16.98 -10.44
N ASP A 178 7.06 -18.02 -9.73
CA ASP A 178 7.35 -18.15 -8.29
C ASP A 178 8.86 -18.26 -8.04
N GLY A 179 9.57 -19.10 -8.79
CA GLY A 179 11.02 -19.20 -8.70
C GLY A 179 11.73 -17.92 -9.11
N PHE A 180 11.19 -17.17 -10.09
CA PHE A 180 11.72 -15.87 -10.49
C PHE A 180 11.57 -14.83 -9.38
N GLU A 181 10.42 -14.81 -8.70
CA GLU A 181 10.16 -13.93 -7.56
C GLU A 181 11.07 -14.28 -6.37
N ASP A 182 11.20 -15.56 -6.03
CA ASP A 182 12.03 -16.04 -4.92
C ASP A 182 13.51 -15.74 -5.14
N ASP A 183 14.03 -15.97 -6.36
CA ASP A 183 15.44 -15.76 -6.70
C ASP A 183 15.86 -14.28 -6.66
N LEU A 184 14.93 -13.35 -6.92
CA LEU A 184 15.21 -11.92 -7.01
C LEU A 184 14.75 -11.12 -5.80
N SER A 185 13.87 -11.67 -4.96
CA SER A 185 13.47 -11.05 -3.70
C SER A 185 14.57 -11.21 -2.65
N GLU A 186 14.68 -10.25 -1.74
CA GLU A 186 15.71 -10.24 -0.72
C GLU A 186 15.16 -9.66 0.57
N ASP A 187 15.32 -10.40 1.66
CA ASP A 187 14.94 -9.97 3.01
C ASP A 187 16.20 -9.50 3.75
N ASP A 188 16.60 -8.25 3.48
CA ASP A 188 17.70 -7.57 4.19
C ASP A 188 17.15 -6.43 5.03
N PRO A 189 17.45 -6.35 6.35
CA PRO A 189 16.95 -5.31 7.23
C PRO A 189 17.28 -3.87 6.80
N ASN A 190 18.32 -3.70 5.98
CA ASN A 190 18.76 -2.39 5.50
C ASN A 190 18.12 -2.01 4.17
N PHE A 191 17.84 -3.02 3.33
CA PHE A 191 17.28 -2.81 2.00
C PHE A 191 16.56 -4.08 1.54
N GLU A 192 15.26 -4.13 1.75
CA GLU A 192 14.39 -5.23 1.35
C GLU A 192 14.01 -5.12 -0.13
N VAL A 193 13.92 -6.25 -0.83
CA VAL A 193 13.46 -6.32 -2.23
C VAL A 193 12.32 -7.32 -2.33
N LYS A 194 11.22 -6.89 -2.93
CA LYS A 194 10.05 -7.74 -3.23
C LYS A 194 9.75 -7.71 -4.71
N VAL A 195 9.72 -8.87 -5.33
CA VAL A 195 9.42 -9.03 -6.75
C VAL A 195 8.07 -9.68 -6.94
N PHE A 196 7.29 -9.15 -7.88
CA PHE A 196 5.96 -9.65 -8.23
C PHE A 196 5.85 -9.83 -9.74
N VAL A 197 5.53 -11.03 -10.19
CA VAL A 197 5.14 -11.32 -11.57
C VAL A 197 3.62 -11.30 -11.67
N ILE A 198 3.08 -10.47 -12.54
CA ILE A 198 1.65 -10.20 -12.68
C ILE A 198 1.22 -10.47 -14.12
N PRO A 199 0.10 -11.17 -14.34
CA PRO A 199 -0.84 -11.71 -13.36
C PRO A 199 -0.31 -12.96 -12.63
N LYS A 200 -0.79 -13.17 -11.40
CA LYS A 200 -0.57 -14.45 -10.70
C LYS A 200 -1.33 -15.57 -11.40
N ARG A 201 -0.74 -16.76 -11.39
CA ARG A 201 -1.30 -17.97 -12.02
C ARG A 201 -1.84 -18.93 -10.99
#